data_6f23e688a691c47bc0b122ec0566e453
#
_entry.id   6f23e688a691c47bc0b122ec0566e453
#
_cell.length_a   1.000
_cell.length_b   1.000
_cell.length_c   1.000
_cell.angle_alpha   90.00
_cell.angle_beta   90.00
_cell.angle_gamma   90.00
#
_symmetry.space_group_name_H-M   'P 1'
#
loop_
_entity.id
_entity.type
_entity.pdbx_description
1 polymer ?
#
loop_
_entity_poly.entity_id
_entity_poly.type
_entity_poly.pdbx_seq_one_letter_code
_entity_poly.pdbx_strand_id
1 'polypeptide(L)'
;DIPTAMNMALAEIGRYTGVDRLATWENHLDGITYGCTNEWCNDGIEPAIDYLRSMTIEAGKPWFDMLEENHIICTSDIYSLDPFITQMLEIQGVKAIAVFPLSQLGVHFGFLSFNFCWNKQWDEKDVELMSQISQIVSTATKRWQVETSLQLSQRTMQKVLDNINANIFVCDYDTQKVLFANKPFREEAGQVSGNAECWKMLNAGLNGLCAHCPKPQLLDADRKFTGVHFWEDYNPITERWY
;
A
#
# COMPACT_ATOMS: atom_id res chain seq x y z
N ASP A 1 11.99 -2.45 6.68
CA ASP A 1 10.73 -3.18 6.45
C ASP A 1 9.59 -2.47 7.17
N ILE A 2 8.51 -2.16 6.47
CA ILE A 2 7.43 -1.27 6.95
C ILE A 2 6.54 -1.93 8.01
N PRO A 3 6.21 -3.24 7.92
CA PRO A 3 5.55 -3.94 9.04
C PRO A 3 6.35 -3.85 10.33
N THR A 4 7.66 -3.90 10.25
CA THR A 4 8.56 -3.72 11.41
C THR A 4 8.42 -2.31 11.99
N ALA A 5 8.38 -1.27 11.15
CA ALA A 5 8.23 0.12 11.62
C ALA A 5 6.87 0.36 12.29
N MET A 6 5.77 -0.19 11.75
CA MET A 6 4.45 -0.09 12.37
C MET A 6 4.43 -0.80 13.73
N ASN A 7 4.94 -2.02 13.80
CA ASN A 7 5.01 -2.77 15.06
C ASN A 7 5.89 -2.05 16.11
N MET A 8 6.99 -1.42 15.70
CA MET A 8 7.78 -0.57 16.60
C MET A 8 7.00 0.64 17.10
N ALA A 9 6.26 1.31 16.23
CA ALA A 9 5.42 2.44 16.61
C ALA A 9 4.30 2.01 17.59
N LEU A 10 3.64 0.89 17.31
CA LEU A 10 2.63 0.33 18.22
C LEU A 10 3.24 -0.04 19.58
N ALA A 11 4.46 -0.55 19.61
CA ALA A 11 5.17 -0.85 20.86
C ALA A 11 5.45 0.40 21.70
N GLU A 12 5.90 1.49 21.09
CA GLU A 12 6.11 2.76 21.80
C GLU A 12 4.79 3.37 22.29
N ILE A 13 3.75 3.34 21.45
CA ILE A 13 2.41 3.80 21.82
C ILE A 13 1.85 2.94 22.96
N GLY A 14 1.99 1.62 22.87
CA GLY A 14 1.49 0.70 23.88
C GLY A 14 2.14 0.94 25.25
N ARG A 15 3.46 1.08 25.30
CA ARG A 15 4.20 1.40 26.53
C ARG A 15 3.80 2.76 27.09
N TYR A 16 3.61 3.76 26.23
CA TYR A 16 3.24 5.10 26.66
C TYR A 16 1.82 5.18 27.22
N THR A 17 0.88 4.50 26.58
CA THR A 17 -0.55 4.50 26.97
C THR A 17 -0.86 3.51 28.08
N GLY A 18 0.04 2.56 28.38
CA GLY A 18 -0.15 1.53 29.39
C GLY A 18 -1.22 0.50 29.04
N VAL A 19 -1.53 0.33 27.74
CA VAL A 19 -2.44 -0.73 27.29
C VAL A 19 -1.77 -2.09 27.38
N ASP A 20 -2.55 -3.14 27.47
CA ASP A 20 -2.03 -4.52 27.43
C ASP A 20 -1.93 -5.06 26.01
N ARG A 21 -2.82 -4.61 25.12
CA ARG A 21 -2.76 -4.94 23.68
C ARG A 21 -3.19 -3.74 22.85
N LEU A 22 -2.45 -3.47 21.80
CA LEU A 22 -2.76 -2.44 20.80
C LEU A 22 -2.77 -3.10 19.42
N ALA A 23 -3.87 -2.98 18.68
CA ALA A 23 -4.01 -3.65 17.40
C ALA A 23 -4.66 -2.77 16.33
N THR A 24 -4.11 -2.84 15.12
CA THR A 24 -4.74 -2.27 13.92
C THR A 24 -5.54 -3.32 13.18
N TRP A 25 -6.72 -2.93 12.74
CA TRP A 25 -7.65 -3.75 11.99
C TRP A 25 -7.95 -3.08 10.69
N GLU A 26 -7.90 -3.80 9.60
CA GLU A 26 -8.09 -3.23 8.27
C GLU A 26 -9.05 -4.07 7.43
N ASN A 27 -9.86 -3.37 6.62
CA ASN A 27 -10.66 -4.01 5.60
C ASN A 27 -9.74 -4.48 4.48
N HIS A 28 -9.88 -5.74 4.06
CA HIS A 28 -9.09 -6.30 2.99
C HIS A 28 -9.59 -5.81 1.62
N LEU A 29 -8.71 -5.89 0.62
CA LEU A 29 -9.00 -5.44 -0.75
C LEU A 29 -10.06 -6.29 -1.46
N ASP A 30 -10.40 -7.46 -0.92
CA ASP A 30 -11.47 -8.32 -1.43
C ASP A 30 -12.87 -7.75 -1.20
N GLY A 31 -13.01 -6.75 -0.31
CA GLY A 31 -14.26 -6.10 0.04
C GLY A 31 -15.23 -6.96 0.86
N ILE A 32 -14.82 -8.16 1.30
CA ILE A 32 -15.66 -9.11 2.05
C ILE A 32 -15.04 -9.58 3.34
N THR A 33 -13.74 -9.31 3.55
CA THR A 33 -13.02 -9.68 4.78
C THR A 33 -12.32 -8.48 5.40
N TYR A 34 -12.08 -8.58 6.71
CA TYR A 34 -11.26 -7.68 7.50
C TYR A 34 -10.41 -8.48 8.48
N GLY A 35 -9.39 -7.89 9.06
CA GLY A 35 -8.58 -8.60 10.03
C GLY A 35 -7.57 -7.74 10.76
N CYS A 36 -6.97 -8.32 11.79
CA CYS A 36 -5.87 -7.74 12.51
C CYS A 36 -4.62 -7.74 11.63
N THR A 37 -4.08 -6.57 11.33
CA THR A 37 -2.91 -6.42 10.44
C THR A 37 -1.62 -6.22 11.23
N ASN A 38 -1.68 -5.55 12.37
CA ASN A 38 -0.55 -5.39 13.29
C ASN A 38 -1.04 -5.49 14.73
N GLU A 39 -0.24 -6.08 15.58
CA GLU A 39 -0.53 -6.24 17.00
C GLU A 39 0.74 -6.04 17.82
N TRP A 40 0.62 -5.30 18.91
CA TRP A 40 1.58 -5.27 19.99
C TRP A 40 0.91 -5.72 21.27
N CYS A 41 1.62 -6.57 22.02
CA CYS A 41 1.19 -7.06 23.34
C CYS A 41 2.24 -6.70 24.38
N ASN A 42 1.77 -6.32 25.56
CA ASN A 42 2.60 -6.13 26.74
C ASN A 42 3.13 -7.50 27.24
N ASP A 43 4.14 -7.47 28.09
CA ASP A 43 4.72 -8.68 28.68
C ASP A 43 3.64 -9.53 29.38
N GLY A 44 3.61 -10.81 29.08
CA GLY A 44 2.64 -11.76 29.63
C GLY A 44 1.27 -11.79 28.94
N ILE A 45 1.06 -11.03 27.88
CA ILE A 45 -0.16 -11.05 27.08
C ILE A 45 0.06 -11.90 25.82
N GLU A 46 -0.73 -12.93 25.66
CA GLU A 46 -0.65 -13.81 24.48
C GLU A 46 -1.16 -13.10 23.22
N PRO A 47 -0.40 -13.09 22.12
CA PRO A 47 -0.84 -12.53 20.85
C PRO A 47 -2.08 -13.25 20.30
N ALA A 48 -3.00 -12.47 19.74
CA ALA A 48 -4.22 -13.01 19.11
C ALA A 48 -4.23 -12.84 17.58
N ILE A 49 -3.27 -12.13 17.02
CA ILE A 49 -3.22 -11.78 15.60
C ILE A 49 -3.35 -13.00 14.68
N ASP A 50 -2.77 -14.15 15.02
CA ASP A 50 -2.79 -15.33 14.13
C ASP A 50 -4.19 -15.91 13.94
N TYR A 51 -5.09 -15.73 14.93
CA TYR A 51 -6.49 -16.15 14.86
C TYR A 51 -7.41 -15.09 14.23
N LEU A 52 -6.94 -13.85 14.16
CA LEU A 52 -7.74 -12.67 13.82
C LEU A 52 -7.31 -12.02 12.49
N ARG A 53 -6.48 -12.71 11.70
CA ARG A 53 -5.96 -12.16 10.42
C ARG A 53 -7.02 -12.00 9.34
N SER A 54 -8.07 -12.81 9.37
CA SER A 54 -9.11 -12.76 8.34
C SER A 54 -10.44 -13.23 8.90
N MET A 55 -11.37 -12.32 8.98
CA MET A 55 -12.76 -12.53 9.38
C MET A 55 -13.68 -11.92 8.33
N THR A 56 -14.89 -12.45 8.17
CA THR A 56 -15.85 -11.86 7.25
C THR A 56 -16.40 -10.54 7.82
N ILE A 57 -16.64 -9.55 6.96
CA ILE A 57 -17.29 -8.27 7.35
C ILE A 57 -18.64 -8.55 8.01
N GLU A 58 -19.38 -9.57 7.54
CA GLU A 58 -20.63 -10.03 8.16
C GLU A 58 -20.46 -10.40 9.64
N ALA A 59 -19.42 -11.18 9.96
CA ALA A 59 -19.12 -11.53 11.36
C ALA A 59 -18.66 -10.31 12.19
N GLY A 60 -17.99 -9.36 11.56
CA GLY A 60 -17.55 -8.11 12.18
C GLY A 60 -18.62 -7.01 12.23
N LYS A 61 -19.81 -7.26 11.67
CA LYS A 61 -20.87 -6.25 11.57
C LYS A 61 -21.15 -5.53 12.89
N PRO A 62 -21.22 -6.19 14.07
CA PRO A 62 -21.44 -5.48 15.32
C PRO A 62 -20.40 -4.39 15.62
N TRP A 63 -19.12 -4.61 15.25
CA TRP A 63 -18.08 -3.59 15.39
C TRP A 63 -18.34 -2.38 14.49
N PHE A 64 -18.65 -2.66 13.21
CA PHE A 64 -18.85 -1.61 12.22
C PHE A 64 -20.09 -0.78 12.53
N ASP A 65 -21.21 -1.41 12.88
CA ASP A 65 -22.46 -0.73 13.27
C ASP A 65 -22.21 0.19 14.48
N MET A 66 -21.52 -0.28 15.52
CA MET A 66 -21.21 0.54 16.69
C MET A 66 -20.29 1.72 16.36
N LEU A 67 -19.30 1.54 15.46
CA LEU A 67 -18.41 2.61 15.06
C LEU A 67 -19.11 3.66 14.16
N GLU A 68 -20.06 3.23 13.33
CA GLU A 68 -20.89 4.14 12.54
C GLU A 68 -21.82 4.97 13.43
N GLU A 69 -22.44 4.36 14.44
CA GLU A 69 -23.37 5.05 15.35
C GLU A 69 -22.67 5.99 16.34
N ASN A 70 -21.58 5.52 16.95
CA ASN A 70 -20.95 6.21 18.08
C ASN A 70 -19.62 6.89 17.70
N HIS A 71 -19.12 6.73 16.49
CA HIS A 71 -17.82 7.19 16.00
C HIS A 71 -16.60 6.63 16.74
N ILE A 72 -16.73 6.36 18.04
CA ILE A 72 -15.72 5.69 18.89
C ILE A 72 -16.45 4.75 19.85
N ILE A 73 -15.76 3.67 20.23
CA ILE A 73 -16.22 2.79 21.32
C ILE A 73 -15.24 2.95 22.45
N CYS A 74 -15.74 3.24 23.65
CA CYS A 74 -14.93 3.38 24.84
C CYS A 74 -15.72 2.88 26.04
N THR A 75 -15.34 1.73 26.61
CA THR A 75 -16.06 1.14 27.73
C THR A 75 -15.12 0.49 28.74
N SER A 76 -15.49 0.62 30.03
CA SER A 76 -14.88 -0.09 31.15
C SER A 76 -15.62 -1.42 31.47
N ASP A 77 -16.69 -1.70 30.75
CA ASP A 77 -17.53 -2.89 30.91
C ASP A 77 -17.82 -3.53 29.55
N ILE A 78 -17.07 -4.56 29.22
CA ILE A 78 -17.24 -5.27 27.94
C ILE A 78 -18.60 -5.99 27.86
N TYR A 79 -19.27 -6.25 28.97
CA TYR A 79 -20.58 -6.91 28.99
C TYR A 79 -21.72 -5.98 28.54
N SER A 80 -21.44 -4.67 28.43
CA SER A 80 -22.35 -3.72 27.82
C SER A 80 -22.35 -3.74 26.29
N LEU A 81 -21.41 -4.48 25.69
CA LEU A 81 -21.24 -4.61 24.24
C LEU A 81 -22.11 -5.74 23.68
N ASP A 82 -22.15 -5.84 22.34
CA ASP A 82 -22.78 -6.96 21.64
C ASP A 82 -22.24 -8.31 22.15
N PRO A 83 -23.08 -9.34 22.33
CA PRO A 83 -22.64 -10.64 22.85
C PRO A 83 -21.52 -11.31 22.07
N PHE A 84 -21.47 -11.16 20.75
CA PHE A 84 -20.39 -11.68 19.91
C PHE A 84 -19.06 -10.96 20.22
N ILE A 85 -19.10 -9.64 20.35
CA ILE A 85 -17.95 -8.82 20.73
C ILE A 85 -17.47 -9.20 22.13
N THR A 86 -18.39 -9.28 23.09
CA THR A 86 -18.09 -9.65 24.48
C THR A 86 -17.37 -11.00 24.55
N GLN A 87 -17.90 -12.03 23.91
CA GLN A 87 -17.27 -13.35 23.86
C GLN A 87 -15.86 -13.32 23.31
N MET A 88 -15.65 -12.57 22.24
CA MET A 88 -14.33 -12.44 21.59
C MET A 88 -13.33 -11.73 22.51
N LEU A 89 -13.76 -10.72 23.27
CA LEU A 89 -12.92 -9.98 24.23
C LEU A 89 -12.62 -10.80 25.48
N GLU A 90 -13.60 -11.55 26.00
CA GLU A 90 -13.41 -12.42 27.16
C GLU A 90 -12.33 -13.48 26.94
N ILE A 91 -12.35 -14.16 25.78
CA ILE A 91 -11.32 -15.15 25.40
C ILE A 91 -9.92 -14.54 25.44
N GLN A 92 -9.80 -13.25 25.13
CA GLN A 92 -8.55 -12.51 25.14
C GLN A 92 -8.21 -11.89 26.51
N GLY A 93 -9.05 -12.10 27.52
CA GLY A 93 -8.86 -11.54 28.85
C GLY A 93 -9.09 -10.03 28.96
N VAL A 94 -9.70 -9.40 27.96
CA VAL A 94 -9.96 -7.95 27.92
C VAL A 94 -11.08 -7.61 28.89
N LYS A 95 -10.92 -6.52 29.65
CA LYS A 95 -11.91 -6.00 30.60
C LYS A 95 -12.40 -4.59 30.25
N ALA A 96 -11.54 -3.82 29.61
CA ALA A 96 -11.89 -2.49 29.13
C ALA A 96 -11.27 -2.31 27.74
N ILE A 97 -11.96 -1.57 26.89
CA ILE A 97 -11.53 -1.36 25.51
C ILE A 97 -11.87 0.05 25.03
N ALA A 98 -10.96 0.60 24.19
CA ALA A 98 -11.28 1.76 23.36
C ALA A 98 -10.98 1.42 21.91
N VAL A 99 -11.91 1.76 21.00
CA VAL A 99 -11.79 1.53 19.58
C VAL A 99 -12.05 2.81 18.82
N PHE A 100 -11.13 3.15 17.94
CA PHE A 100 -11.20 4.34 17.12
C PHE A 100 -11.16 3.96 15.64
N PRO A 101 -12.01 4.55 14.79
CA PRO A 101 -11.98 4.27 13.37
C PRO A 101 -10.68 4.77 12.73
N LEU A 102 -10.13 3.99 11.82
CA LEU A 102 -9.10 4.44 10.90
C LEU A 102 -9.78 4.96 9.65
N SER A 103 -9.66 6.27 9.41
CA SER A 103 -10.36 6.92 8.31
C SER A 103 -9.48 7.96 7.61
N GLN A 104 -9.75 8.19 6.33
CA GLN A 104 -9.14 9.28 5.56
C GLN A 104 -10.19 9.90 4.65
N LEU A 105 -10.30 11.24 4.67
CA LEU A 105 -11.29 12.00 3.89
C LEU A 105 -12.73 11.47 4.08
N GLY A 106 -13.08 11.05 5.30
CA GLY A 106 -14.40 10.53 5.62
C GLY A 106 -14.65 9.07 5.21
N VAL A 107 -13.66 8.38 4.63
CA VAL A 107 -13.77 6.96 4.26
C VAL A 107 -13.09 6.11 5.34
N HIS A 108 -13.88 5.25 5.97
CA HIS A 108 -13.36 4.27 6.95
C HIS A 108 -12.72 3.09 6.22
N PHE A 109 -11.54 2.66 6.69
CA PHE A 109 -10.82 1.52 6.13
C PHE A 109 -10.37 0.52 7.19
N GLY A 110 -10.74 0.73 8.44
CA GLY A 110 -10.39 -0.12 9.56
C GLY A 110 -10.61 0.56 10.90
N PHE A 111 -9.99 0.04 11.94
CA PHE A 111 -10.00 0.63 13.28
C PHE A 111 -8.74 0.29 14.08
N LEU A 112 -8.46 1.08 15.11
CA LEU A 112 -7.41 0.88 16.09
C LEU A 112 -8.06 0.53 17.43
N SER A 113 -7.66 -0.58 18.05
CA SER A 113 -8.16 -1.02 19.34
C SER A 113 -7.10 -0.95 20.43
N PHE A 114 -7.45 -0.34 21.55
CA PHE A 114 -6.67 -0.26 22.80
C PHE A 114 -7.34 -1.16 23.83
N ASN A 115 -6.72 -2.28 24.16
CA ASN A 115 -7.31 -3.31 25.00
C ASN A 115 -6.59 -3.36 26.35
N PHE A 116 -7.38 -3.38 27.44
CA PHE A 116 -6.90 -3.47 28.81
C PHE A 116 -7.41 -4.75 29.46
N CYS A 117 -6.52 -5.53 30.02
CA CYS A 117 -6.85 -6.76 30.79
C CYS A 117 -7.20 -6.46 32.25
N TRP A 118 -7.33 -5.20 32.60
CA TRP A 118 -7.75 -4.69 33.92
C TRP A 118 -8.87 -3.65 33.76
N ASN A 119 -9.55 -3.32 34.86
CA ASN A 119 -10.65 -2.37 34.84
C ASN A 119 -10.12 -0.94 34.70
N LYS A 120 -10.05 -0.44 33.48
CA LYS A 120 -9.67 0.95 33.15
C LYS A 120 -10.86 1.87 33.38
N GLN A 121 -10.66 2.94 34.14
CA GLN A 121 -11.60 4.06 34.17
C GLN A 121 -11.15 5.08 33.12
N TRP A 122 -12.09 5.58 32.37
CA TRP A 122 -11.83 6.52 31.27
C TRP A 122 -12.01 7.94 31.74
N ASP A 123 -11.09 8.84 31.38
CA ASP A 123 -11.28 10.29 31.46
C ASP A 123 -11.22 10.92 30.05
N GLU A 124 -11.58 12.20 29.96
CA GLU A 124 -11.60 12.91 28.66
C GLU A 124 -10.19 12.97 28.02
N LYS A 125 -9.15 13.06 28.86
CA LYS A 125 -7.74 13.12 28.34
C LYS A 125 -7.30 11.81 27.76
N ASP A 126 -7.70 10.67 28.34
CA ASP A 126 -7.44 9.36 27.78
C ASP A 126 -8.05 9.24 26.38
N VAL A 127 -9.31 9.62 26.24
CA VAL A 127 -10.04 9.55 24.96
C VAL A 127 -9.44 10.50 23.94
N GLU A 128 -9.10 11.74 24.35
CA GLU A 128 -8.44 12.70 23.46
C GLU A 128 -7.08 12.21 22.98
N LEU A 129 -6.23 11.72 23.88
CA LEU A 129 -4.93 11.18 23.55
C LEU A 129 -5.03 10.01 22.55
N MET A 130 -5.89 9.04 22.82
CA MET A 130 -6.07 7.87 21.96
C MET A 130 -6.69 8.24 20.62
N SER A 131 -7.55 9.23 20.57
CA SER A 131 -8.08 9.79 19.33
C SER A 131 -6.99 10.42 18.47
N GLN A 132 -6.09 11.23 19.06
CA GLN A 132 -4.96 11.82 18.36
C GLN A 132 -3.99 10.74 17.83
N ILE A 133 -3.69 9.73 18.66
CA ILE A 133 -2.87 8.58 18.24
C ILE A 133 -3.53 7.87 17.06
N SER A 134 -4.84 7.63 17.13
CA SER A 134 -5.59 6.97 16.05
C SER A 134 -5.52 7.75 14.73
N GLN A 135 -5.60 9.08 14.76
CA GLN A 135 -5.45 9.92 13.57
C GLN A 135 -4.05 9.82 12.95
N ILE A 136 -3.01 9.79 13.79
CA ILE A 136 -1.62 9.61 13.33
C ILE A 136 -1.44 8.23 12.69
N VAL A 137 -1.90 7.17 13.37
CA VAL A 137 -1.84 5.79 12.86
C VAL A 137 -2.64 5.66 11.57
N SER A 138 -3.83 6.25 11.50
CA SER A 138 -4.68 6.27 10.30
C SER A 138 -3.95 6.87 9.10
N THR A 139 -3.33 8.03 9.28
CA THR A 139 -2.57 8.71 8.22
C THR A 139 -1.37 7.88 7.76
N ALA A 140 -0.61 7.32 8.70
CA ALA A 140 0.55 6.49 8.41
C ALA A 140 0.16 5.20 7.67
N THR A 141 -0.87 4.50 8.15
CA THR A 141 -1.38 3.27 7.53
C THR A 141 -1.85 3.52 6.10
N LYS A 142 -2.63 4.58 5.89
CA LYS A 142 -3.15 4.89 4.56
C LYS A 142 -2.06 5.25 3.57
N ARG A 143 -1.11 6.09 3.99
CA ARG A 143 0.06 6.43 3.16
C ARG A 143 0.80 5.17 2.74
N TRP A 144 1.02 4.26 3.66
CA TRP A 144 1.70 3.01 3.38
C TRP A 144 0.91 2.09 2.42
N GLN A 145 -0.41 1.95 2.62
CA GLN A 145 -1.26 1.18 1.70
C GLN A 145 -1.14 1.69 0.27
N VAL A 146 -1.20 3.01 0.08
CA VAL A 146 -1.09 3.65 -1.25
C VAL A 146 0.28 3.39 -1.86
N GLU A 147 1.36 3.56 -1.09
CA GLU A 147 2.72 3.34 -1.57
C GLU A 147 2.97 1.87 -1.95
N THR A 148 2.51 0.93 -1.12
CA THR A 148 2.63 -0.51 -1.38
C THR A 148 1.82 -0.92 -2.62
N SER A 149 0.59 -0.41 -2.76
CA SER A 149 -0.26 -0.67 -3.93
C SER A 149 0.39 -0.13 -5.22
N LEU A 150 0.96 1.07 -5.17
CA LEU A 150 1.67 1.65 -6.31
C LEU A 150 2.89 0.81 -6.70
N GLN A 151 3.71 0.40 -5.73
CA GLN A 151 4.88 -0.46 -5.98
C GLN A 151 4.48 -1.81 -6.56
N LEU A 152 3.40 -2.43 -6.05
CA LEU A 152 2.90 -3.69 -6.58
C LEU A 152 2.40 -3.53 -8.01
N SER A 153 1.65 -2.47 -8.30
CA SER A 153 1.17 -2.15 -9.66
C SER A 153 2.33 -1.96 -10.63
N GLN A 154 3.36 -1.19 -10.24
CA GLN A 154 4.56 -0.98 -11.05
C GLN A 154 5.29 -2.30 -11.33
N ARG A 155 5.51 -3.13 -10.30
CA ARG A 155 6.16 -4.45 -10.46
C ARG A 155 5.36 -5.38 -11.37
N THR A 156 4.03 -5.37 -11.25
CA THR A 156 3.16 -6.20 -12.09
C THR A 156 3.22 -5.74 -13.55
N MET A 157 3.13 -4.43 -13.79
CA MET A 157 3.25 -3.86 -15.13
C MET A 157 4.62 -4.19 -15.75
N GLN A 158 5.70 -4.03 -14.99
CA GLN A 158 7.03 -4.40 -15.45
C GLN A 158 7.13 -5.88 -15.83
N LYS A 159 6.61 -6.78 -14.97
CA LYS A 159 6.59 -8.22 -15.28
C LYS A 159 5.79 -8.54 -16.55
N VAL A 160 4.65 -7.90 -16.76
CA VAL A 160 3.86 -8.07 -17.98
C VAL A 160 4.69 -7.65 -19.20
N LEU A 161 5.27 -6.46 -19.17
CA LEU A 161 6.08 -5.93 -20.27
C LEU A 161 7.36 -6.77 -20.52
N ASP A 162 8.00 -7.27 -19.47
CA ASP A 162 9.20 -8.11 -19.55
C ASP A 162 8.93 -9.50 -20.17
N ASN A 163 7.66 -9.96 -20.12
CA ASN A 163 7.25 -11.25 -20.72
C ASN A 163 6.67 -11.11 -22.16
N ILE A 164 6.52 -9.90 -22.67
CA ILE A 164 6.13 -9.69 -24.08
C ILE A 164 7.36 -9.97 -24.95
N ASN A 165 7.18 -10.85 -25.93
CA ASN A 165 8.24 -11.19 -26.90
C ASN A 165 8.36 -10.11 -27.98
N ALA A 166 8.62 -8.89 -27.55
CA ALA A 166 8.88 -7.73 -28.39
C ALA A 166 9.74 -6.73 -27.63
N ASN A 167 10.52 -5.95 -28.33
CA ASN A 167 11.32 -4.87 -27.77
C ASN A 167 10.42 -3.67 -27.47
N ILE A 168 10.27 -3.34 -26.19
CA ILE A 168 9.47 -2.20 -25.74
C ILE A 168 10.36 -1.23 -24.99
N PHE A 169 10.35 0.02 -25.42
CA PHE A 169 11.00 1.09 -24.69
C PHE A 169 10.18 2.39 -24.74
N VAL A 170 10.37 3.22 -23.76
CA VAL A 170 9.78 4.56 -23.65
C VAL A 170 10.92 5.55 -23.51
N CYS A 171 10.91 6.59 -24.31
CA CYS A 171 11.88 7.67 -24.19
C CYS A 171 11.19 9.02 -24.03
N ASP A 172 11.87 9.91 -23.36
CA ASP A 172 11.48 11.30 -23.29
C ASP A 172 11.61 11.99 -24.66
N TYR A 173 10.56 12.69 -25.07
CA TYR A 173 10.49 13.28 -26.40
C TYR A 173 11.57 14.33 -26.64
N ASP A 174 11.83 15.20 -25.66
CA ASP A 174 12.73 16.32 -25.82
C ASP A 174 14.20 15.92 -25.67
N THR A 175 14.50 15.15 -24.61
CA THR A 175 15.85 14.73 -24.25
C THR A 175 16.29 13.42 -24.93
N GLN A 176 15.36 12.64 -25.47
CA GLN A 176 15.56 11.31 -26.07
C GLN A 176 16.12 10.27 -25.09
N LYS A 177 16.13 10.57 -23.81
CA LYS A 177 16.57 9.63 -22.79
C LYS A 177 15.57 8.48 -22.64
N VAL A 178 16.08 7.28 -22.54
CA VAL A 178 15.24 6.11 -22.28
C VAL A 178 14.79 6.13 -20.83
N LEU A 179 13.46 6.23 -20.62
CA LEU A 179 12.80 6.23 -19.32
C LEU A 179 12.44 4.82 -18.87
N PHE A 180 12.15 3.93 -19.83
CA PHE A 180 11.80 2.54 -19.59
C PHE A 180 12.28 1.67 -20.77
N ALA A 181 12.66 0.44 -20.46
CA ALA A 181 12.92 -0.61 -21.45
C ALA A 181 12.57 -1.97 -20.83
N ASN A 182 11.86 -2.82 -21.58
CA ASN A 182 11.56 -4.16 -21.12
C ASN A 182 12.79 -5.10 -21.20
N LYS A 183 12.67 -6.29 -20.61
CA LYS A 183 13.77 -7.26 -20.54
C LYS A 183 14.32 -7.62 -21.91
N PRO A 184 13.50 -8.02 -22.93
CA PRO A 184 14.00 -8.32 -24.27
C PRO A 184 14.84 -7.19 -24.87
N PHE A 185 14.36 -5.95 -24.77
CA PHE A 185 15.10 -4.80 -25.29
C PHE A 185 16.44 -4.59 -24.56
N ARG A 186 16.47 -4.70 -23.23
CA ARG A 186 17.73 -4.57 -22.47
C ARG A 186 18.74 -5.67 -22.77
N GLU A 187 18.28 -6.89 -23.00
CA GLU A 187 19.16 -8.03 -23.37
C GLU A 187 19.75 -7.86 -24.78
N GLU A 188 18.98 -7.31 -25.72
CA GLU A 188 19.45 -7.06 -27.08
C GLU A 188 20.33 -5.81 -27.19
N ALA A 189 19.96 -4.72 -26.53
CA ALA A 189 20.71 -3.46 -26.55
C ALA A 189 22.04 -3.52 -25.76
N GLY A 190 22.26 -4.57 -24.96
CA GLY A 190 23.41 -4.71 -24.08
C GLY A 190 23.34 -3.81 -22.84
N GLN A 191 24.40 -3.86 -22.01
CA GLN A 191 24.48 -3.03 -20.79
C GLN A 191 24.69 -1.55 -21.13
N VAL A 192 23.61 -0.84 -21.46
CA VAL A 192 23.65 0.61 -21.51
C VAL A 192 23.10 1.14 -20.17
N SER A 193 23.86 1.98 -19.50
CA SER A 193 23.46 2.57 -18.22
C SER A 193 22.14 3.30 -18.37
N GLY A 194 21.24 3.17 -17.39
CA GLY A 194 20.00 3.96 -17.33
C GLY A 194 20.31 5.43 -17.53
N ASN A 195 19.52 6.10 -18.38
CA ASN A 195 19.68 7.49 -18.80
C ASN A 195 20.42 7.74 -20.13
N ALA A 196 20.66 6.67 -20.91
CA ALA A 196 21.23 6.82 -22.27
C ALA A 196 20.15 7.32 -23.24
N GLU A 197 20.58 8.04 -24.26
CA GLU A 197 19.70 8.41 -25.37
C GLU A 197 19.32 7.17 -26.19
N CYS A 198 18.07 7.12 -26.69
CA CYS A 198 17.51 5.96 -27.40
C CYS A 198 18.35 5.51 -28.59
N TRP A 199 18.92 6.44 -29.34
CA TRP A 199 19.76 6.14 -30.49
C TRP A 199 21.09 5.45 -30.12
N LYS A 200 21.63 5.69 -28.93
CA LYS A 200 22.81 4.97 -28.41
C LYS A 200 22.50 3.51 -28.05
N MET A 201 21.26 3.26 -27.62
CA MET A 201 20.80 1.91 -27.28
C MET A 201 20.43 1.10 -28.52
N LEU A 202 19.82 1.74 -29.51
CA LEU A 202 19.40 1.07 -30.75
C LEU A 202 20.54 0.82 -31.71
N ASN A 203 21.55 1.69 -31.74
CA ASN A 203 22.66 1.63 -32.67
C ASN A 203 23.96 2.14 -32.04
N ALA A 204 24.77 1.24 -31.51
CA ALA A 204 26.03 1.55 -30.81
C ALA A 204 27.12 2.28 -31.63
N GLY A 205 26.85 2.61 -32.86
CA GLY A 205 27.79 3.32 -33.75
C GLY A 205 27.32 4.68 -34.27
N LEU A 206 26.12 5.12 -33.88
CA LEU A 206 25.58 6.41 -34.31
C LEU A 206 26.04 7.57 -33.40
N ASN A 207 26.34 8.71 -34.00
CA ASN A 207 26.67 9.96 -33.33
C ASN A 207 25.47 10.93 -33.27
N GLY A 208 24.23 10.43 -33.34
CA GLY A 208 23.04 11.22 -33.36
C GLY A 208 21.77 10.42 -33.65
N LEU A 209 20.69 11.12 -34.00
CA LEU A 209 19.39 10.51 -34.27
C LEU A 209 19.46 9.45 -35.39
N CYS A 210 18.65 8.41 -35.25
CA CYS A 210 18.46 7.38 -36.27
C CYS A 210 17.93 8.01 -37.57
N ALA A 211 18.35 7.53 -38.73
CA ALA A 211 17.90 8.04 -40.04
C ALA A 211 16.38 7.96 -40.21
N HIS A 212 15.76 6.96 -39.59
CA HIS A 212 14.31 6.69 -39.61
C HIS A 212 13.63 7.00 -38.27
N CYS A 213 14.14 8.00 -37.52
CA CYS A 213 13.56 8.37 -36.22
C CYS A 213 12.10 8.82 -36.39
N PRO A 214 11.13 8.17 -35.72
CA PRO A 214 9.71 8.52 -35.84
C PRO A 214 9.36 9.83 -35.13
N LYS A 215 10.26 10.36 -34.32
CA LYS A 215 10.04 11.56 -33.49
C LYS A 215 9.39 12.74 -34.24
N PRO A 216 9.85 13.14 -35.43
CA PRO A 216 9.23 14.27 -36.14
C PRO A 216 7.78 14.03 -36.55
N GLN A 217 7.32 12.78 -36.59
CA GLN A 217 5.98 12.39 -37.00
C GLN A 217 5.04 12.22 -35.81
N LEU A 218 5.56 12.10 -34.59
CA LEU A 218 4.76 11.82 -33.40
C LEU A 218 3.96 13.02 -32.89
N LEU A 219 4.43 14.24 -33.16
CA LEU A 219 3.79 15.49 -32.74
C LEU A 219 3.64 16.43 -33.93
N ASP A 220 2.52 17.16 -34.00
CA ASP A 220 2.30 18.26 -34.94
C ASP A 220 3.02 19.57 -34.49
N ALA A 221 2.82 20.64 -35.26
CA ALA A 221 3.38 21.92 -34.94
C ALA A 221 2.90 22.55 -33.61
N ASP A 222 1.73 22.14 -33.14
CA ASP A 222 1.14 22.50 -31.84
C ASP A 222 1.52 21.56 -30.71
N ARG A 223 2.44 20.61 -30.94
CA ARG A 223 2.89 19.56 -30.00
C ARG A 223 1.77 18.59 -29.58
N LYS A 224 0.77 18.40 -30.43
CA LYS A 224 -0.28 17.41 -30.21
C LYS A 224 0.10 16.09 -30.85
N PHE A 225 -0.25 15.00 -30.18
CA PHE A 225 0.00 13.64 -30.67
C PHE A 225 -0.74 13.38 -31.97
N THR A 226 -0.02 12.94 -33.02
CA THR A 226 -0.52 12.74 -34.38
C THR A 226 -1.06 11.34 -34.63
N GLY A 227 -0.75 10.37 -33.76
CA GLY A 227 -1.21 8.99 -33.89
C GLY A 227 -0.08 7.96 -33.81
N VAL A 228 -0.41 6.71 -34.08
CA VAL A 228 0.54 5.60 -34.13
C VAL A 228 1.17 5.57 -35.50
N HIS A 229 2.49 5.51 -35.54
CA HIS A 229 3.28 5.39 -36.76
C HIS A 229 3.95 4.02 -36.81
N PHE A 230 3.91 3.40 -37.96
CA PHE A 230 4.59 2.14 -38.24
C PHE A 230 5.72 2.40 -39.22
N TRP A 231 6.88 1.79 -38.97
CA TRP A 231 8.01 1.80 -39.88
C TRP A 231 8.77 0.49 -39.75
N GLU A 232 9.50 0.16 -40.78
CA GLU A 232 10.43 -0.98 -40.76
C GLU A 232 11.86 -0.44 -40.85
N ASP A 233 12.73 -0.92 -39.97
CA ASP A 233 14.14 -0.55 -39.97
C ASP A 233 15.01 -1.80 -39.90
N TYR A 234 16.06 -1.82 -40.67
CA TYR A 234 17.03 -2.92 -40.66
C TYR A 234 18.20 -2.57 -39.74
N ASN A 235 18.36 -3.37 -38.69
CA ASN A 235 19.50 -3.23 -37.79
C ASN A 235 20.68 -4.07 -38.34
N PRO A 236 21.76 -3.43 -38.83
CA PRO A 236 22.89 -4.15 -39.40
C PRO A 236 23.73 -4.92 -38.37
N ILE A 237 23.58 -4.62 -37.07
CA ILE A 237 24.31 -5.29 -35.99
C ILE A 237 23.64 -6.64 -35.65
N THR A 238 22.31 -6.65 -35.57
CA THR A 238 21.53 -7.86 -35.26
C THR A 238 21.11 -8.62 -36.53
N GLU A 239 21.35 -8.05 -37.73
CA GLU A 239 20.92 -8.57 -39.03
C GLU A 239 19.40 -8.85 -39.11
N ARG A 240 18.60 -8.04 -38.43
CA ARG A 240 17.13 -8.20 -38.35
C ARG A 240 16.39 -6.95 -38.79
N TRP A 241 15.21 -7.18 -39.34
CA TRP A 241 14.18 -6.15 -39.54
C TRP A 241 13.35 -5.98 -38.27
N TYR A 242 13.03 -4.74 -37.93
CA TYR A 242 12.20 -4.35 -36.78
C TYR A 242 11.04 -3.49 -37.23
#